data_ebdaac5bc4c1d4082ef3cd01c36f5464
#
_entry.id   ebdaac5bc4c1d4082ef3cd01c36f5464
#
_cell.length_a   1.000
_cell.length_b   1.000
_cell.length_c   1.000
_cell.angle_alpha   90.00
_cell.angle_beta   90.00
_cell.angle_gamma   90.00
#
_symmetry.space_group_name_H-M   'P 1'
#
loop_
_entity.id
_entity.type
_entity.pdbx_description
1 polymer ?
#
loop_
_entity_poly.entity_id
_entity_poly.type
_entity_poly.pdbx_seq_one_letter_code
_entity_poly.pdbx_strand_id
1 'polypeptide(L)'
;MSRYINYIFLGVATVSAIILRTVMSFFIIDLDSGFIRNENLGVAIFIIVILLLSAAVVCFFGANSEIQKSQKPSFKGLFARIVSLVLGIAMMIAAFMPSLIPIWQKGLESLLSLAFGLCLIFYAFKSFIKIKLPDLLCVIPVVYWLIKLVNLFTTYSALSNTFDNIFEIFTLCSVLYFFLSFAKGICLEPNEKSVKTLNASAYLASFMAFACSVPKAMTNNQSILGDNKSFLILLLTGVYILTFILENNTKKPQI
;
A
#
# COMPACT_ATOMS: atom_id res chain seq x y z
N MET A 1 -9.24 9.69 -22.39
CA MET A 1 -7.95 8.99 -22.53
C MET A 1 -8.19 7.49 -22.45
N SER A 2 -7.58 6.65 -23.28
CA SER A 2 -7.88 5.21 -23.28
C SER A 2 -7.50 4.59 -21.91
N ARG A 3 -8.40 3.81 -21.30
CA ARG A 3 -8.19 3.12 -20.00
C ARG A 3 -6.91 2.30 -19.98
N TYR A 4 -6.57 1.69 -21.11
CA TYR A 4 -5.35 0.89 -21.28
C TYR A 4 -4.07 1.71 -21.09
N ILE A 5 -4.07 2.97 -21.49
CA ILE A 5 -2.90 3.87 -21.35
C ILE A 5 -2.56 4.06 -19.87
N ASN A 6 -3.56 4.25 -18.99
CA ASN A 6 -3.34 4.43 -17.56
C ASN A 6 -2.73 3.18 -16.91
N TYR A 7 -3.15 1.98 -17.33
CA TYR A 7 -2.56 0.73 -16.82
C TYR A 7 -1.14 0.49 -17.30
N ILE A 8 -0.91 0.71 -18.59
CA ILE A 8 0.45 0.59 -19.17
C ILE A 8 1.37 1.57 -18.45
N PHE A 9 0.91 2.80 -18.25
CA PHE A 9 1.67 3.84 -17.58
C PHE A 9 1.98 3.46 -16.12
N LEU A 10 0.99 3.00 -15.35
CA LEU A 10 1.19 2.50 -13.99
C LEU A 10 2.21 1.36 -13.97
N GLY A 11 2.07 0.39 -14.87
CA GLY A 11 2.99 -0.74 -14.99
C GLY A 11 4.42 -0.32 -15.28
N VAL A 12 4.62 0.52 -16.31
CA VAL A 12 5.95 1.03 -16.68
C VAL A 12 6.57 1.85 -15.56
N ALA A 13 5.81 2.78 -14.96
CA ALA A 13 6.30 3.60 -13.85
C ALA A 13 6.70 2.73 -12.64
N THR A 14 5.89 1.72 -12.30
CA THR A 14 6.16 0.80 -11.17
C THR A 14 7.42 -0.03 -11.43
N VAL A 15 7.57 -0.62 -12.61
CA VAL A 15 8.76 -1.39 -12.97
C VAL A 15 10.01 -0.51 -12.96
N SER A 16 9.94 0.69 -13.53
CA SER A 16 11.05 1.65 -13.50
C SER A 16 11.43 2.03 -12.07
N ALA A 17 10.46 2.28 -11.21
CA ALA A 17 10.70 2.61 -9.80
C ALA A 17 11.35 1.44 -9.04
N ILE A 18 10.91 0.20 -9.28
CA ILE A 18 11.52 -1.00 -8.70
C ILE A 18 12.99 -1.10 -9.11
N ILE A 19 13.29 -0.94 -10.39
CA ILE A 19 14.67 -1.01 -10.90
C ILE A 19 15.52 0.08 -10.25
N LEU A 20 15.07 1.34 -10.28
CA LEU A 20 15.81 2.47 -9.70
C LEU A 20 16.06 2.28 -8.19
N ARG A 21 15.06 1.81 -7.45
CA ARG A 21 15.19 1.53 -6.01
C ARG A 21 16.13 0.36 -5.74
N THR A 22 16.07 -0.69 -6.55
CA THR A 22 16.97 -1.84 -6.43
C THR A 22 18.41 -1.42 -6.68
N VAL A 23 18.66 -0.65 -7.75
CA VAL A 23 20.00 -0.06 -8.02
C VAL A 23 20.45 0.80 -6.84
N MET A 24 19.56 1.64 -6.30
CA MET A 24 19.89 2.49 -5.16
C MET A 24 20.27 1.66 -3.93
N SER A 25 19.54 0.60 -3.63
CA SER A 25 19.77 -0.26 -2.46
C SER A 25 21.08 -1.06 -2.58
N PHE A 26 21.49 -1.49 -3.78
CA PHE A 26 22.71 -2.27 -3.96
C PHE A 26 23.97 -1.42 -4.10
N PHE A 27 23.91 -0.28 -4.79
CA PHE A 27 25.10 0.45 -5.22
C PHE A 27 25.30 1.79 -4.49
N ILE A 28 24.24 2.38 -3.98
CA ILE A 28 24.27 3.76 -3.45
C ILE A 28 24.16 3.77 -1.93
N ILE A 29 23.33 2.89 -1.36
CA ILE A 29 23.14 2.79 0.08
C ILE A 29 24.20 1.84 0.65
N ASP A 30 24.83 2.26 1.72
CA ASP A 30 25.68 1.39 2.50
C ASP A 30 24.81 0.45 3.36
N LEU A 31 24.96 -0.85 3.15
CA LEU A 31 24.11 -1.88 3.78
C LEU A 31 24.31 -1.95 5.30
N ASP A 32 25.49 -1.58 5.81
CA ASP A 32 25.81 -1.65 7.22
C ASP A 32 25.24 -0.45 8.00
N SER A 33 25.33 0.75 7.40
CA SER A 33 24.87 1.99 8.04
C SER A 33 23.48 2.42 7.61
N GLY A 34 23.00 1.98 6.44
CA GLY A 34 21.74 2.40 5.83
C GLY A 34 21.75 3.83 5.27
N PHE A 35 22.93 4.50 5.27
CA PHE A 35 23.10 5.84 4.73
C PHE A 35 23.55 5.83 3.26
N ILE A 36 23.29 6.93 2.57
CA ILE A 36 23.80 7.15 1.22
C ILE A 36 25.31 7.40 1.30
N ARG A 37 26.09 6.70 0.48
CA ARG A 37 27.55 6.94 0.35
C ARG A 37 27.78 8.34 -0.22
N ASN A 38 28.63 9.11 0.43
CA ASN A 38 28.91 10.51 0.06
C ASN A 38 29.32 10.67 -1.41
N GLU A 39 30.05 9.70 -1.95
CA GLU A 39 30.51 9.68 -3.36
C GLU A 39 29.34 9.65 -4.34
N ASN A 40 28.20 9.08 -3.95
CA ASN A 40 27.02 8.85 -4.79
C ASN A 40 25.85 9.79 -4.47
N LEU A 41 26.06 10.82 -3.66
CA LEU A 41 24.99 11.70 -3.20
C LEU A 41 24.24 12.36 -4.37
N GLY A 42 24.95 12.82 -5.40
CA GLY A 42 24.33 13.44 -6.58
C GLY A 42 23.42 12.48 -7.35
N VAL A 43 23.87 11.22 -7.52
CA VAL A 43 23.08 10.18 -8.20
C VAL A 43 21.85 9.80 -7.35
N ALA A 44 22.02 9.72 -6.04
CA ALA A 44 20.92 9.45 -5.11
C ALA A 44 19.84 10.51 -5.20
N ILE A 45 20.20 11.80 -5.15
CA ILE A 45 19.25 12.91 -5.28
C ILE A 45 18.53 12.84 -6.62
N PHE A 46 19.23 12.55 -7.72
CA PHE A 46 18.62 12.43 -9.04
C PHE A 46 17.58 11.30 -9.09
N ILE A 47 17.88 10.12 -8.52
CA ILE A 47 16.96 9.00 -8.45
C ILE A 47 15.73 9.35 -7.60
N ILE A 48 15.93 10.02 -6.46
CA ILE A 48 14.83 10.46 -5.59
C ILE A 48 13.88 11.40 -6.33
N VAL A 49 14.42 12.36 -7.06
CA VAL A 49 13.63 13.31 -7.86
C VAL A 49 12.80 12.57 -8.91
N ILE A 50 13.40 11.60 -9.61
CA ILE A 50 12.68 10.77 -10.60
C ILE A 50 11.56 9.97 -9.94
N LEU A 51 11.80 9.38 -8.78
CA LEU A 51 10.79 8.61 -8.04
C LEU A 51 9.62 9.50 -7.60
N LEU A 52 9.90 10.71 -7.10
CA LEU A 52 8.87 11.67 -6.70
C LEU A 52 8.05 12.16 -7.91
N LEU A 53 8.71 12.48 -9.02
CA LEU A 53 8.02 12.84 -10.26
C LEU A 53 7.16 11.70 -10.78
N SER A 54 7.66 10.46 -10.77
CA SER A 54 6.89 9.27 -11.15
C SER A 54 5.66 9.08 -10.28
N ALA A 55 5.79 9.25 -8.95
CA ALA A 55 4.68 9.18 -8.02
C ALA A 55 3.61 10.27 -8.29
N ALA A 56 4.05 11.51 -8.54
CA ALA A 56 3.15 12.62 -8.89
C ALA A 56 2.40 12.35 -10.20
N VAL A 57 3.08 11.85 -11.21
CA VAL A 57 2.49 11.52 -12.51
C VAL A 57 1.50 10.35 -12.38
N VAL A 58 1.85 9.30 -11.66
CA VAL A 58 0.97 8.16 -11.37
C VAL A 58 -0.30 8.63 -10.63
N CYS A 59 -0.17 9.52 -9.64
CA CYS A 59 -1.27 10.12 -8.93
C CYS A 59 -2.19 10.94 -9.86
N PHE A 60 -1.61 11.74 -10.76
CA PHE A 60 -2.35 12.53 -11.75
C PHE A 60 -3.14 11.65 -12.72
N PHE A 61 -2.54 10.58 -13.25
CA PHE A 61 -3.24 9.63 -14.11
C PHE A 61 -4.34 8.88 -13.36
N GLY A 62 -4.11 8.52 -12.09
CA GLY A 62 -5.12 7.94 -11.22
C GLY A 62 -6.33 8.86 -11.03
N ALA A 63 -6.09 10.15 -10.74
CA ALA A 63 -7.15 11.14 -10.56
C ALA A 63 -8.00 11.35 -11.82
N ASN A 64 -7.39 11.23 -13.00
CA ASN A 64 -8.06 11.39 -14.30
C ASN A 64 -8.59 10.07 -14.87
N SER A 65 -8.47 8.95 -14.15
CA SER A 65 -9.05 7.70 -14.60
C SER A 65 -10.57 7.77 -14.57
N GLU A 66 -11.20 7.33 -15.66
CA GLU A 66 -12.68 7.32 -15.80
C GLU A 66 -13.25 6.21 -14.91
N ILE A 67 -13.63 6.54 -13.69
CA ILE A 67 -14.48 5.66 -12.88
C ILE A 67 -15.91 6.19 -12.89
N GLN A 68 -16.83 5.26 -12.94
CA GLN A 68 -18.26 5.54 -12.96
C GLN A 68 -18.67 6.33 -11.71
N LYS A 69 -19.16 7.54 -11.91
CA LYS A 69 -19.39 8.61 -10.92
C LYS A 69 -20.36 8.27 -9.77
N SER A 70 -21.04 7.13 -9.81
CA SER A 70 -22.17 6.85 -8.90
C SER A 70 -22.15 5.48 -8.19
N GLN A 71 -21.13 4.66 -8.35
CA GLN A 71 -21.11 3.34 -7.70
C GLN A 71 -20.20 3.30 -6.48
N LYS A 72 -20.72 2.75 -5.37
CA LYS A 72 -19.91 2.43 -4.20
C LYS A 72 -18.76 1.50 -4.60
N PRO A 73 -17.54 1.73 -4.12
CA PRO A 73 -16.40 0.88 -4.40
C PRO A 73 -16.70 -0.56 -3.96
N SER A 74 -16.42 -1.54 -4.79
CA SER A 74 -16.74 -2.93 -4.50
C SER A 74 -15.74 -3.91 -5.10
N PHE A 75 -15.40 -4.94 -4.33
CA PHE A 75 -14.63 -6.09 -4.76
C PHE A 75 -15.61 -7.21 -5.13
N LYS A 76 -15.91 -7.38 -6.42
CA LYS A 76 -16.86 -8.40 -6.90
C LYS A 76 -16.19 -9.54 -7.67
N GLY A 77 -15.02 -9.28 -8.24
CA GLY A 77 -14.29 -10.24 -9.07
C GLY A 77 -13.74 -11.41 -8.26
N LEU A 78 -13.61 -12.58 -8.90
CA LEU A 78 -13.01 -13.76 -8.29
C LEU A 78 -11.56 -13.49 -7.85
N PHE A 79 -10.80 -12.81 -8.68
CA PHE A 79 -9.40 -12.51 -8.42
C PHE A 79 -9.21 -11.62 -7.18
N ALA A 80 -10.01 -10.56 -7.04
CA ALA A 80 -9.95 -9.70 -5.85
C ALA A 80 -10.35 -10.44 -4.58
N ARG A 81 -11.28 -11.38 -4.64
CA ARG A 81 -11.64 -12.22 -3.49
C ARG A 81 -10.50 -13.13 -3.07
N ILE A 82 -9.82 -13.77 -4.04
CA ILE A 82 -8.65 -14.62 -3.76
C ILE A 82 -7.55 -13.78 -3.11
N VAL A 83 -7.23 -12.60 -3.67
CA VAL A 83 -6.20 -11.71 -3.12
C VAL A 83 -6.60 -11.20 -1.74
N SER A 84 -7.87 -10.85 -1.52
CA SER A 84 -8.39 -10.45 -0.22
C SER A 84 -8.25 -11.56 0.82
N LEU A 85 -8.54 -12.81 0.44
CA LEU A 85 -8.40 -13.98 1.30
C LEU A 85 -6.93 -14.25 1.65
N VAL A 86 -6.04 -14.21 0.66
CA VAL A 86 -4.60 -14.42 0.86
C VAL A 86 -4.02 -13.34 1.77
N LEU A 87 -4.34 -12.07 1.52
CA LEU A 87 -3.91 -10.97 2.39
C LEU A 87 -4.49 -11.12 3.80
N GLY A 88 -5.76 -11.49 3.92
CA GLY A 88 -6.41 -11.72 5.22
C GLY A 88 -5.72 -12.82 6.04
N ILE A 89 -5.39 -13.94 5.42
CA ILE A 89 -4.63 -15.03 6.05
C ILE A 89 -3.21 -14.56 6.44
N ALA A 90 -2.52 -13.85 5.54
CA ALA A 90 -1.18 -13.32 5.81
C ALA A 90 -1.19 -12.36 7.00
N MET A 91 -2.22 -11.50 7.12
CA MET A 91 -2.40 -10.60 8.27
C MET A 91 -2.64 -11.36 9.57
N MET A 92 -3.43 -12.43 9.55
CA MET A 92 -3.66 -13.27 10.72
C MET A 92 -2.37 -13.98 11.15
N ILE A 93 -1.61 -14.54 10.22
CA ILE A 93 -0.31 -15.17 10.52
C ILE A 93 0.66 -14.15 11.11
N ALA A 94 0.73 -12.95 10.53
CA ALA A 94 1.62 -11.88 10.99
C ALA A 94 1.33 -11.45 12.43
N ALA A 95 0.08 -11.52 12.88
CA ALA A 95 -0.31 -11.19 14.25
C ALA A 95 0.38 -12.07 15.31
N PHE A 96 0.71 -13.31 14.98
CA PHE A 96 1.36 -14.27 15.89
C PHE A 96 2.88 -14.28 15.78
N MET A 97 3.45 -13.54 14.83
CA MET A 97 4.88 -13.57 14.60
C MET A 97 5.64 -12.68 15.60
N PRO A 98 6.87 -13.06 16.02
CA PRO A 98 7.69 -12.24 16.90
C PRO A 98 8.07 -10.92 16.20
N SER A 99 8.04 -9.81 16.93
CA SER A 99 8.50 -8.49 16.49
C SER A 99 9.42 -7.87 17.54
N LEU A 100 10.27 -6.95 17.12
CA LEU A 100 11.20 -6.22 18.01
C LEU A 100 10.52 -5.02 18.72
N ILE A 101 9.24 -4.81 18.47
CA ILE A 101 8.47 -3.71 19.06
C ILE A 101 8.17 -3.99 20.54
N PRO A 102 8.06 -2.97 21.41
CA PRO A 102 7.65 -3.12 22.80
C PRO A 102 6.34 -3.91 22.97
N ILE A 103 6.26 -4.73 24.03
CA ILE A 103 5.21 -5.73 24.23
C ILE A 103 3.79 -5.14 24.11
N TRP A 104 3.54 -3.94 24.66
CA TRP A 104 2.22 -3.31 24.63
C TRP A 104 1.83 -2.81 23.23
N GLN A 105 2.79 -2.24 22.46
CA GLN A 105 2.56 -1.82 21.07
C GLN A 105 2.33 -3.04 20.17
N LYS A 106 3.08 -4.11 20.41
CA LYS A 106 2.91 -5.38 19.72
C LYS A 106 1.52 -5.97 19.97
N GLY A 107 1.03 -5.97 21.20
CA GLY A 107 -0.30 -6.48 21.54
C GLY A 107 -1.40 -5.76 20.77
N LEU A 108 -1.33 -4.43 20.69
CA LEU A 108 -2.29 -3.61 19.94
C LEU A 108 -2.19 -3.86 18.43
N GLU A 109 -0.99 -3.90 17.87
CA GLU A 109 -0.76 -4.18 16.45
C GLU A 109 -1.24 -5.58 16.06
N SER A 110 -0.97 -6.60 16.89
CA SER A 110 -1.42 -7.97 16.67
C SER A 110 -2.95 -8.09 16.68
N LEU A 111 -3.62 -7.44 17.64
CA LEU A 111 -5.07 -7.43 17.72
C LEU A 111 -5.71 -6.76 16.51
N LEU A 112 -5.16 -5.62 16.07
CA LEU A 112 -5.65 -4.92 14.88
C LEU A 112 -5.33 -5.70 13.59
N SER A 113 -4.20 -6.38 13.53
CA SER A 113 -3.84 -7.26 12.40
C SER A 113 -4.82 -8.42 12.27
N LEU A 114 -5.20 -9.06 13.40
CA LEU A 114 -6.24 -10.10 13.41
C LEU A 114 -7.59 -9.55 12.96
N ALA A 115 -8.01 -8.41 13.52
CA ALA A 115 -9.27 -7.77 13.15
C ALA A 115 -9.32 -7.39 11.66
N PHE A 116 -8.22 -6.83 11.13
CA PHE A 116 -8.11 -6.50 9.70
C PHE A 116 -8.13 -7.76 8.83
N GLY A 117 -7.37 -8.80 9.21
CA GLY A 117 -7.39 -10.09 8.50
C GLY A 117 -8.78 -10.71 8.44
N LEU A 118 -9.50 -10.74 9.55
CA LEU A 118 -10.90 -11.19 9.60
C LEU A 118 -11.82 -10.35 8.70
N CYS A 119 -11.69 -9.03 8.71
CA CYS A 119 -12.45 -8.16 7.82
C CYS A 119 -12.23 -8.49 6.36
N LEU A 120 -10.97 -8.71 5.93
CA LEU A 120 -10.66 -9.08 4.54
C LEU A 120 -11.26 -10.43 4.15
N ILE A 121 -11.20 -11.41 5.05
CA ILE A 121 -11.81 -12.74 4.86
C ILE A 121 -13.34 -12.60 4.74
N PHE A 122 -13.99 -11.83 5.61
CA PHE A 122 -15.41 -11.56 5.50
C PHE A 122 -15.78 -10.86 4.19
N TYR A 123 -14.96 -9.90 3.73
CA TYR A 123 -15.17 -9.25 2.42
C TYR A 123 -15.05 -10.24 1.27
N ALA A 124 -14.11 -11.19 1.33
CA ALA A 124 -13.96 -12.24 0.31
C ALA A 124 -15.21 -13.12 0.22
N PHE A 125 -15.81 -13.47 1.37
CA PHE A 125 -17.00 -14.35 1.45
C PHE A 125 -18.34 -13.60 1.39
N LYS A 126 -18.38 -12.28 1.48
CA LYS A 126 -19.62 -11.47 1.48
C LYS A 126 -20.61 -11.85 0.38
N SER A 127 -20.12 -12.21 -0.80
CA SER A 127 -20.95 -12.59 -1.94
C SER A 127 -21.64 -13.96 -1.78
N PHE A 128 -21.04 -14.87 -1.00
CA PHE A 128 -21.59 -16.21 -0.75
C PHE A 128 -22.59 -16.20 0.39
N ILE A 129 -22.33 -15.44 1.45
CA ILE A 129 -23.07 -15.53 2.72
C ILE A 129 -24.20 -14.49 2.78
N LYS A 130 -24.29 -13.55 1.81
CA LYS A 130 -25.31 -12.47 1.74
C LYS A 130 -25.41 -11.62 3.04
N ILE A 131 -24.38 -11.62 3.89
CA ILE A 131 -24.33 -10.85 5.13
C ILE A 131 -24.15 -9.37 4.78
N LYS A 132 -25.00 -8.52 5.34
CA LYS A 132 -24.80 -7.06 5.33
C LYS A 132 -23.75 -6.73 6.40
N LEU A 133 -22.49 -6.64 5.99
CA LEU A 133 -21.44 -6.16 6.88
C LEU A 133 -21.66 -4.66 7.15
N PRO A 134 -21.56 -4.21 8.39
CA PRO A 134 -21.63 -2.79 8.71
C PRO A 134 -20.50 -2.04 8.00
N ASP A 135 -20.83 -0.92 7.40
CA ASP A 135 -19.87 -0.08 6.65
C ASP A 135 -18.71 0.40 7.56
N LEU A 136 -18.95 0.46 8.87
CA LEU A 136 -17.97 0.82 9.89
C LEU A 136 -16.74 -0.12 9.93
N LEU A 137 -16.87 -1.38 9.51
CA LEU A 137 -15.73 -2.32 9.44
C LEU A 137 -14.62 -1.84 8.50
N CYS A 138 -14.93 -0.95 7.54
CA CYS A 138 -13.92 -0.35 6.67
C CYS A 138 -12.96 0.59 7.39
N VAL A 139 -13.25 0.97 8.64
CA VAL A 139 -12.38 1.80 9.46
C VAL A 139 -11.24 0.98 10.08
N ILE A 140 -11.42 -0.33 10.27
CA ILE A 140 -10.39 -1.20 10.88
C ILE A 140 -9.07 -1.17 10.11
N PRO A 141 -9.03 -1.31 8.77
CA PRO A 141 -7.79 -1.13 8.00
C PRO A 141 -7.13 0.23 8.22
N VAL A 142 -7.91 1.30 8.33
CA VAL A 142 -7.39 2.65 8.55
C VAL A 142 -6.69 2.72 9.91
N VAL A 143 -7.31 2.21 10.97
CA VAL A 143 -6.74 2.20 12.32
C VAL A 143 -5.47 1.34 12.36
N TYR A 144 -5.47 0.17 11.71
CA TYR A 144 -4.29 -0.69 11.61
C TYR A 144 -3.09 0.04 10.99
N TRP A 145 -3.27 0.64 9.81
CA TRP A 145 -2.18 1.34 9.13
C TRP A 145 -1.74 2.61 9.86
N LEU A 146 -2.66 3.30 10.54
CA LEU A 146 -2.32 4.43 11.41
C LEU A 146 -1.43 4.01 12.57
N ILE A 147 -1.79 2.94 13.29
CA ILE A 147 -0.97 2.42 14.40
C ILE A 147 0.39 1.95 13.89
N LYS A 148 0.43 1.27 12.75
CA LYS A 148 1.69 0.86 12.12
C LYS A 148 2.58 2.06 11.79
N LEU A 149 2.01 3.12 11.26
CA LEU A 149 2.74 4.36 10.98
C LEU A 149 3.26 5.02 12.28
N VAL A 150 2.44 5.09 13.32
CA VAL A 150 2.85 5.64 14.64
C VAL A 150 3.98 4.80 15.24
N ASN A 151 3.87 3.46 15.21
CA ASN A 151 4.91 2.56 15.68
C ASN A 151 6.24 2.78 14.94
N LEU A 152 6.16 2.95 13.62
CA LEU A 152 7.32 3.25 12.80
C LEU A 152 7.99 4.57 13.22
N PHE A 153 7.20 5.64 13.39
CA PHE A 153 7.71 6.94 13.83
C PHE A 153 8.35 6.87 15.22
N THR A 154 7.72 6.18 16.17
CA THR A 154 8.26 6.07 17.53
C THR A 154 9.56 5.25 17.57
N THR A 155 9.68 4.25 16.70
CA THR A 155 10.89 3.44 16.59
C THR A 155 12.02 4.21 15.91
N TYR A 156 11.72 4.96 14.85
CA TYR A 156 12.73 5.72 14.10
C TYR A 156 13.16 7.02 14.77
N SER A 157 12.36 7.60 15.66
CA SER A 157 12.82 8.74 16.45
C SER A 157 14.00 8.40 17.37
N ALA A 158 14.17 7.10 17.69
CA ALA A 158 15.28 6.58 18.48
C ALA A 158 16.45 6.07 17.63
N LEU A 159 16.27 5.87 16.31
CA LEU A 159 17.25 5.31 15.38
C LEU A 159 17.49 6.30 14.23
N SER A 160 18.68 6.27 13.65
CA SER A 160 19.07 7.15 12.54
C SER A 160 18.06 7.15 11.39
N ASN A 161 17.73 8.34 10.87
CA ASN A 161 16.88 8.55 9.71
C ASN A 161 17.57 8.05 8.43
N THR A 162 17.51 6.76 8.17
CA THR A 162 18.00 6.18 6.92
C THR A 162 17.03 6.46 5.77
N PHE A 163 17.54 6.50 4.56
CA PHE A 163 16.70 6.75 3.37
C PHE A 163 15.57 5.71 3.23
N ASP A 164 15.86 4.44 3.53
CA ASP A 164 14.89 3.35 3.46
C ASP A 164 13.73 3.55 4.42
N ASN A 165 13.99 4.09 5.60
CA ASN A 165 12.97 4.40 6.61
C ASN A 165 12.04 5.52 6.15
N ILE A 166 12.61 6.58 5.59
CA ILE A 166 11.83 7.71 5.05
C ILE A 166 10.91 7.21 3.92
N PHE A 167 11.45 6.38 3.02
CA PHE A 167 10.67 5.83 1.92
C PHE A 167 9.54 4.90 2.42
N GLU A 168 9.79 4.12 3.47
CA GLU A 168 8.77 3.28 4.12
C GLU A 168 7.66 4.13 4.73
N ILE A 169 7.99 5.24 5.42
CA ILE A 169 7.02 6.19 5.97
C ILE A 169 6.10 6.73 4.85
N PHE A 170 6.67 7.21 3.74
CA PHE A 170 5.89 7.70 2.61
C PHE A 170 4.98 6.61 2.03
N THR A 171 5.46 5.37 1.97
CA THR A 171 4.67 4.23 1.51
C THR A 171 3.50 3.95 2.45
N LEU A 172 3.73 3.90 3.76
CA LEU A 172 2.67 3.71 4.74
C LEU A 172 1.65 4.84 4.73
N CYS A 173 2.10 6.09 4.59
CA CYS A 173 1.20 7.24 4.41
C CYS A 173 0.31 7.09 3.17
N SER A 174 0.86 6.64 2.04
CA SER A 174 0.09 6.46 0.81
C SER A 174 -0.93 5.33 0.94
N VAL A 175 -0.57 4.22 1.58
CA VAL A 175 -1.48 3.09 1.86
C VAL A 175 -2.57 3.49 2.84
N LEU A 176 -2.23 4.20 3.92
CA LEU A 176 -3.20 4.75 4.87
C LEU A 176 -4.18 5.69 4.17
N TYR A 177 -3.70 6.56 3.30
CA TYR A 177 -4.53 7.49 2.54
C TYR A 177 -5.49 6.78 1.59
N PHE A 178 -5.06 5.67 0.98
CA PHE A 178 -5.94 4.82 0.20
C PHE A 178 -7.07 4.22 1.05
N PHE A 179 -6.75 3.58 2.19
CA PHE A 179 -7.77 2.97 3.04
C PHE A 179 -8.72 4.01 3.65
N LEU A 180 -8.23 5.20 3.99
CA LEU A 180 -9.06 6.32 4.44
C LEU A 180 -10.03 6.77 3.34
N SER A 181 -9.53 6.94 2.11
CA SER A 181 -10.36 7.32 0.96
C SER A 181 -11.37 6.22 0.61
N PHE A 182 -10.99 4.95 0.74
CA PHE A 182 -11.84 3.80 0.54
C PHE A 182 -12.96 3.72 1.59
N ALA A 183 -12.63 3.86 2.88
CA ALA A 183 -13.60 3.89 3.96
C ALA A 183 -14.60 5.05 3.77
N LYS A 184 -14.10 6.24 3.41
CA LYS A 184 -14.94 7.39 3.08
C LYS A 184 -15.88 7.12 1.90
N GLY A 185 -15.39 6.44 0.85
CA GLY A 185 -16.21 6.08 -0.32
C GLY A 185 -17.29 5.03 -0.03
N ILE A 186 -17.13 4.22 1.02
CA ILE A 186 -18.13 3.23 1.45
C ILE A 186 -19.14 3.85 2.43
N CYS A 187 -18.67 4.60 3.43
CA CYS A 187 -19.50 5.15 4.50
C CYS A 187 -20.32 6.38 4.05
N LEU A 188 -19.80 7.14 3.09
CA LEU A 188 -20.47 8.33 2.58
C LEU A 188 -20.99 8.10 1.15
N GLU A 189 -21.91 8.95 0.71
CA GLU A 189 -22.33 8.92 -0.69
C GLU A 189 -21.17 9.35 -1.61
N PRO A 190 -20.86 8.53 -2.65
CA PRO A 190 -19.77 8.83 -3.55
C PRO A 190 -20.09 10.06 -4.39
N ASN A 191 -19.30 11.10 -4.26
CA ASN A 191 -19.31 12.25 -5.17
C ASN A 191 -18.11 12.18 -6.13
N GLU A 192 -18.14 12.95 -7.20
CA GLU A 192 -17.09 12.95 -8.23
C GLU A 192 -15.70 13.22 -7.63
N LYS A 193 -15.62 14.14 -6.68
CA LYS A 193 -14.36 14.50 -6.01
C LYS A 193 -13.82 13.35 -5.14
N SER A 194 -14.69 12.66 -4.39
CA SER A 194 -14.27 11.52 -3.56
C SER A 194 -13.79 10.34 -4.40
N VAL A 195 -14.42 10.10 -5.57
CA VAL A 195 -14.01 9.05 -6.50
C VAL A 195 -12.63 9.36 -7.11
N LYS A 196 -12.40 10.60 -7.55
CA LYS A 196 -11.08 11.02 -8.06
C LYS A 196 -9.99 10.86 -7.00
N THR A 197 -10.26 11.25 -5.76
CA THR A 197 -9.34 11.11 -4.64
C THR A 197 -9.03 9.64 -4.34
N LEU A 198 -10.05 8.77 -4.34
CA LEU A 198 -9.88 7.35 -4.12
C LEU A 198 -9.01 6.70 -5.20
N ASN A 199 -9.21 7.07 -6.46
CA ASN A 199 -8.41 6.55 -7.56
C ASN A 199 -6.96 7.03 -7.48
N ALA A 200 -6.77 8.33 -7.30
CA ALA A 200 -5.44 8.90 -7.15
C ALA A 200 -4.67 8.21 -6.02
N SER A 201 -5.32 8.02 -4.87
CA SER A 201 -4.72 7.33 -3.72
C SER A 201 -4.45 5.85 -3.99
N ALA A 202 -5.32 5.15 -4.73
CA ALA A 202 -5.13 3.75 -5.10
C ALA A 202 -3.91 3.57 -6.02
N TYR A 203 -3.80 4.40 -7.07
CA TYR A 203 -2.66 4.37 -7.98
C TYR A 203 -1.35 4.66 -7.25
N LEU A 204 -1.32 5.71 -6.43
CA LEU A 204 -0.16 6.10 -5.64
C LEU A 204 0.24 4.99 -4.64
N ALA A 205 -0.72 4.46 -3.88
CA ALA A 205 -0.45 3.44 -2.87
C ALA A 205 0.04 2.12 -3.48
N SER A 206 -0.53 1.69 -4.62
CA SER A 206 -0.06 0.51 -5.34
C SER A 206 1.38 0.71 -5.84
N PHE A 207 1.66 1.85 -6.49
CA PHE A 207 3.00 2.20 -6.97
C PHE A 207 4.04 2.19 -5.82
N MET A 208 3.76 2.90 -4.72
CA MET A 208 4.67 3.00 -3.58
C MET A 208 4.87 1.66 -2.87
N ALA A 209 3.81 0.86 -2.73
CA ALA A 209 3.89 -0.46 -2.11
C ALA A 209 4.84 -1.39 -2.87
N PHE A 210 4.77 -1.44 -4.20
CA PHE A 210 5.69 -2.24 -5.01
C PHE A 210 7.11 -1.67 -5.02
N ALA A 211 7.26 -0.36 -5.18
CA ALA A 211 8.56 0.32 -5.18
C ALA A 211 9.31 0.21 -3.84
N CYS A 212 8.60 -0.02 -2.73
CA CYS A 212 9.19 -0.27 -1.42
C CYS A 212 9.44 -1.76 -1.16
N SER A 213 8.44 -2.62 -1.39
CA SER A 213 8.49 -4.02 -0.98
C SER A 213 9.42 -4.88 -1.82
N VAL A 214 9.46 -4.69 -3.14
CA VAL A 214 10.25 -5.55 -4.04
C VAL A 214 11.76 -5.37 -3.84
N PRO A 215 12.32 -4.14 -3.80
CA PRO A 215 13.75 -3.96 -3.51
C PRO A 215 14.15 -4.50 -2.14
N LYS A 216 13.31 -4.30 -1.11
CA LYS A 216 13.56 -4.87 0.23
C LYS A 216 13.60 -6.40 0.22
N ALA A 217 12.73 -7.05 -0.56
CA ALA A 217 12.76 -8.49 -0.73
C ALA A 217 14.05 -8.98 -1.42
N MET A 218 14.56 -8.20 -2.38
CA MET A 218 15.77 -8.56 -3.15
C MET A 218 17.06 -8.35 -2.36
N THR A 219 17.14 -7.31 -1.54
CA THR A 219 18.34 -6.98 -0.75
C THR A 219 18.40 -7.75 0.56
N ASN A 220 17.34 -8.48 0.91
CA ASN A 220 17.17 -9.14 2.21
C ASN A 220 17.46 -8.19 3.39
N ASN A 221 17.35 -6.89 3.15
CA ASN A 221 17.52 -5.87 4.17
C ASN A 221 16.41 -6.02 5.21
N GLN A 222 16.81 -6.40 6.40
CA GLN A 222 15.92 -6.37 7.55
C GLN A 222 15.44 -4.92 7.70
N SER A 223 14.14 -4.70 7.60
CA SER A 223 13.61 -3.43 8.08
C SER A 223 14.02 -3.28 9.54
N ILE A 224 14.32 -2.08 9.98
CA ILE A 224 14.69 -1.78 11.38
C ILE A 224 13.61 -2.29 12.37
N LEU A 225 12.38 -2.49 11.92
CA LEU A 225 11.32 -3.18 12.65
C LEU A 225 11.58 -4.70 12.84
N GLY A 226 12.73 -5.21 12.39
CA GLY A 226 13.16 -6.59 12.61
C GLY A 226 12.33 -7.66 11.88
N ASP A 227 11.31 -7.25 11.16
CA ASP A 227 10.38 -8.14 10.52
C ASP A 227 10.65 -8.25 9.02
N ASN A 228 11.35 -9.33 8.63
CA ASN A 228 11.42 -9.79 7.23
C ASN A 228 10.03 -9.99 6.57
N LYS A 229 8.96 -9.70 7.29
CA LYS A 229 7.58 -9.99 6.95
C LYS A 229 6.77 -8.75 6.61
N SER A 230 7.19 -7.57 7.07
CA SER A 230 6.48 -6.32 6.78
C SER A 230 6.48 -6.02 5.27
N PHE A 231 7.55 -6.37 4.54
CA PHE A 231 7.60 -6.21 3.09
C PHE A 231 6.60 -7.13 2.37
N LEU A 232 6.38 -8.36 2.84
CA LEU A 232 5.44 -9.30 2.23
C LEU A 232 3.99 -8.82 2.39
N ILE A 233 3.64 -8.32 3.58
CA ILE A 233 2.32 -7.72 3.84
C ILE A 233 2.13 -6.49 2.95
N LEU A 234 3.16 -5.66 2.82
CA LEU A 234 3.11 -4.47 1.99
C LEU A 234 2.98 -4.82 0.50
N LEU A 235 3.69 -5.86 0.04
CA LEU A 235 3.58 -6.38 -1.32
C LEU A 235 2.15 -6.89 -1.59
N LEU A 236 1.61 -7.73 -0.71
CA LEU A 236 0.25 -8.26 -0.84
C LEU A 236 -0.79 -7.14 -0.78
N THR A 237 -0.57 -6.11 0.04
CA THR A 237 -1.42 -4.92 0.06
C THR A 237 -1.36 -4.16 -1.26
N GLY A 238 -0.17 -4.02 -1.87
CA GLY A 238 -0.01 -3.44 -3.19
C GLY A 238 -0.79 -4.22 -4.26
N VAL A 239 -0.72 -5.56 -4.24
CA VAL A 239 -1.50 -6.43 -5.12
C VAL A 239 -3.01 -6.26 -4.87
N TYR A 240 -3.44 -6.20 -3.61
CA TYR A 240 -4.84 -5.96 -3.25
C TYR A 240 -5.37 -4.62 -3.81
N ILE A 241 -4.59 -3.55 -3.67
CA ILE A 241 -4.96 -2.23 -4.21
C ILE A 241 -4.97 -2.26 -5.74
N LEU A 242 -4.02 -2.97 -6.38
CA LEU A 242 -4.00 -3.13 -7.83
C LEU A 242 -5.26 -3.85 -8.34
N THR A 243 -5.72 -4.90 -7.63
CA THR A 243 -6.98 -5.57 -7.99
C THR A 243 -8.18 -4.64 -7.89
N PHE A 244 -8.19 -3.75 -6.89
CA PHE A 244 -9.21 -2.71 -6.78
C PHE A 244 -9.22 -1.79 -8.00
N ILE A 245 -8.05 -1.32 -8.45
CA ILE A 245 -7.92 -0.48 -9.65
C ILE A 245 -8.47 -1.20 -10.88
N LEU A 246 -8.07 -2.46 -11.08
CA LEU A 246 -8.48 -3.25 -12.24
C LEU A 246 -10.01 -3.47 -12.27
N GLU A 247 -10.62 -3.84 -11.15
CA GLU A 247 -12.06 -4.13 -11.10
C GLU A 247 -12.94 -2.89 -11.27
N ASN A 248 -12.57 -1.78 -10.64
CA ASN A 248 -13.41 -0.59 -10.69
C ASN A 248 -13.31 0.15 -12.03
N ASN A 249 -12.21 -0.02 -12.76
CA ASN A 249 -12.04 0.55 -14.09
C ASN A 249 -12.62 -0.32 -15.23
N THR A 250 -12.85 -1.63 -15.00
CA THR A 250 -13.34 -2.55 -16.05
C THR A 250 -14.87 -2.56 -16.18
N LYS A 251 -15.61 -2.04 -15.20
CA LYS A 251 -17.07 -2.02 -15.26
C LYS A 251 -17.55 -1.14 -16.40
N LYS A 252 -18.21 -1.73 -17.41
CA LYS A 252 -18.95 -0.98 -18.43
C LYS A 252 -20.08 -0.21 -17.76
N PRO A 253 -20.43 1.03 -18.25
CA PRO A 253 -21.67 1.68 -17.83
C PRO A 253 -22.82 0.70 -18.14
N GLN A 254 -23.61 0.39 -17.12
CA GLN A 254 -24.92 -0.23 -17.39
C GLN A 254 -25.76 0.87 -18.03
N ILE A 255 -26.03 0.71 -19.33
CA ILE A 255 -26.95 1.53 -20.10
C ILE A 255 -28.36 1.21 -19.65
#